data_c181741eb8b86e9d6a127a1379c01ffc
#
_entry.id   c181741eb8b86e9d6a127a1379c01ffc
#
_cell.length_a   1.000
_cell.length_b   1.000
_cell.length_c   1.000
_cell.angle_alpha   90.00
_cell.angle_beta   90.00
_cell.angle_gamma   90.00
#
_symmetry.space_group_name_H-M   'P 1'
#
loop_
_entity.id
_entity.type
_entity.pdbx_description
1 polymer ?
#
loop_
_entity_poly.entity_id
_entity_poly.type
_entity_poly.pdbx_seq_one_letter_code
_entity_poly.pdbx_strand_id
1 'polypeptide(L)'
;SMALRETLSLLVLLLAYLGLALGGLPGYRMNRAGVALVGASLLVLLGALDLEEAWRALDPSTLVFLFGVMVLNAHLGYAGFFGWVAEGLWKRARTPFALLVLLSLGSGLLSALFLNDTMALLLTPLVLRLARGLGLNPVPYLLALMAGVNTGSLMTPTGNPQNILVASLSGMALFPVAFLGLALQVGLLALLYPETRSLRPLPPPPPLRYRLHPGLLRKGLLVASGLLLAFLLGYPMAQGALVAAGLLL
;
A
#
# COMPACT_ATOMS: atom_id res chain seq x y z
N SER A 1 9.86 33.74 -26.14
CA SER A 1 8.45 33.99 -26.54
C SER A 1 7.53 33.09 -25.71
N MET A 2 6.28 33.54 -25.58
CA MET A 2 5.27 32.74 -24.86
C MET A 2 5.03 31.37 -25.49
N ALA A 3 5.02 31.27 -26.82
CA ALA A 3 4.84 30.01 -27.53
C ALA A 3 5.96 29.01 -27.27
N LEU A 4 7.21 29.44 -27.20
CA LEU A 4 8.35 28.58 -26.87
C LEU A 4 8.26 28.07 -25.43
N ARG A 5 7.89 28.94 -24.50
CA ARG A 5 7.73 28.60 -23.09
C ARG A 5 6.63 27.54 -22.89
N GLU A 6 5.49 27.73 -23.55
CA GLU A 6 4.38 26.77 -23.50
C GLU A 6 4.76 25.41 -24.10
N THR A 7 5.46 25.44 -25.25
CA THR A 7 5.94 24.20 -25.90
C THR A 7 6.92 23.44 -25.01
N LEU A 8 7.87 24.14 -24.40
CA LEU A 8 8.84 23.53 -23.50
C LEU A 8 8.18 22.98 -22.24
N SER A 9 7.17 23.68 -21.70
CA SER A 9 6.40 23.22 -20.53
C SER A 9 5.62 21.96 -20.83
N LEU A 10 4.94 21.90 -21.98
CA LEU A 10 4.24 20.69 -22.43
C LEU A 10 5.20 19.51 -22.64
N LEU A 11 6.38 19.77 -23.20
CA LEU A 11 7.39 18.75 -23.39
C LEU A 11 7.89 18.18 -22.04
N VAL A 12 8.15 19.05 -21.07
CA VAL A 12 8.54 18.64 -19.70
C VAL A 12 7.44 17.79 -19.05
N LEU A 13 6.17 18.20 -19.16
CA LEU A 13 5.06 17.42 -18.64
C LEU A 13 4.96 16.04 -19.27
N LEU A 14 5.05 15.96 -20.59
CA LEU A 14 5.00 14.68 -21.31
C LEU A 14 6.14 13.75 -20.90
N LEU A 15 7.37 14.27 -20.82
CA LEU A 15 8.53 13.49 -20.39
C LEU A 15 8.43 13.06 -18.94
N ALA A 16 7.91 13.91 -18.06
CA ALA A 16 7.69 13.57 -16.65
C ALA A 16 6.65 12.44 -16.51
N TYR A 17 5.52 12.54 -17.19
CA TYR A 17 4.50 11.48 -17.18
C TYR A 17 5.02 10.17 -17.77
N LEU A 18 5.79 10.24 -18.83
CA LEU A 18 6.43 9.06 -19.40
C LEU A 18 7.41 8.40 -18.41
N GLY A 19 8.23 9.20 -17.75
CA GLY A 19 9.14 8.72 -16.71
C GLY A 19 8.42 8.10 -15.53
N LEU A 20 7.30 8.69 -15.09
CA LEU A 20 6.45 8.14 -14.03
C LEU A 20 5.83 6.80 -14.46
N ALA A 21 5.35 6.70 -15.72
CA ALA A 21 4.77 5.47 -16.24
C ALA A 21 5.80 4.34 -16.34
N LEU A 22 7.04 4.66 -16.71
CA LEU A 22 8.15 3.69 -16.80
C LEU A 22 8.76 3.34 -15.44
N GLY A 23 8.40 4.05 -14.37
CA GLY A 23 8.94 3.83 -13.04
C GLY A 23 10.28 4.48 -12.77
N GLY A 24 10.77 5.34 -13.69
CA GLY A 24 12.04 6.05 -13.62
C GLY A 24 12.63 6.26 -15.02
N LEU A 25 13.80 6.88 -15.11
CA LEU A 25 14.51 7.04 -16.37
C LEU A 25 15.50 5.89 -16.57
N PRO A 26 15.46 5.17 -17.72
CA PRO A 26 16.42 4.12 -18.01
C PRO A 26 17.86 4.67 -18.01
N GLY A 27 18.78 3.96 -17.34
CA GLY A 27 20.18 4.36 -17.27
C GLY A 27 20.52 5.43 -16.24
N TYR A 28 19.54 6.00 -15.54
CA TYR A 28 19.71 6.98 -14.46
C TYR A 28 19.22 6.41 -13.14
N ARG A 29 19.87 6.78 -12.04
CA ARG A 29 19.44 6.45 -10.68
C ARG A 29 18.30 7.36 -10.23
N MET A 30 17.26 7.44 -11.02
CA MET A 30 16.15 8.34 -10.78
C MET A 30 14.85 7.53 -10.71
N ASN A 31 14.25 7.47 -9.52
CA ASN A 31 12.95 6.83 -9.31
C ASN A 31 11.80 7.78 -9.66
N ARG A 32 10.56 7.33 -9.47
CA ARG A 32 9.37 8.13 -9.76
C ARG A 32 9.36 9.48 -9.02
N ALA A 33 9.72 9.48 -7.73
CA ALA A 33 9.77 10.71 -6.94
C ALA A 33 10.79 11.70 -7.51
N GLY A 34 11.97 11.21 -7.91
CA GLY A 34 12.98 12.02 -8.55
C GLY A 34 12.52 12.62 -9.88
N VAL A 35 11.85 11.83 -10.71
CA VAL A 35 11.25 12.29 -11.97
C VAL A 35 10.24 13.41 -11.73
N ALA A 36 9.34 13.21 -10.78
CA ALA A 36 8.33 14.21 -10.44
C ALA A 36 8.96 15.50 -9.93
N LEU A 37 9.96 15.41 -9.05
CA LEU A 37 10.65 16.57 -8.50
C LEU A 37 11.40 17.36 -9.57
N VAL A 38 12.14 16.68 -10.44
CA VAL A 38 12.85 17.32 -11.54
C VAL A 38 11.88 17.97 -12.51
N GLY A 39 10.79 17.28 -12.88
CA GLY A 39 9.75 17.83 -13.74
C GLY A 39 9.11 19.08 -13.17
N ALA A 40 8.72 19.06 -11.90
CA ALA A 40 8.14 20.22 -11.21
C ALA A 40 9.13 21.38 -11.14
N SER A 41 10.42 21.11 -10.85
CA SER A 41 11.47 22.12 -10.79
C SER A 41 11.68 22.78 -12.14
N LEU A 42 11.68 22.03 -13.23
CA LEU A 42 11.79 22.58 -14.58
C LEU A 42 10.61 23.44 -14.96
N LEU A 43 9.40 23.08 -14.57
CA LEU A 43 8.19 23.90 -14.82
C LEU A 43 8.26 25.24 -14.09
N VAL A 44 8.78 25.26 -12.87
CA VAL A 44 9.01 26.50 -12.12
C VAL A 44 10.08 27.34 -12.80
N LEU A 45 11.20 26.75 -13.25
CA LEU A 45 12.25 27.44 -13.96
C LEU A 45 11.79 28.05 -15.29
N LEU A 46 10.91 27.35 -16.01
CA LEU A 46 10.35 27.82 -17.26
C LEU A 46 9.27 28.90 -17.07
N GLY A 47 8.87 29.17 -15.82
CA GLY A 47 7.84 30.15 -15.50
C GLY A 47 6.41 29.69 -15.81
N ALA A 48 6.21 28.39 -16.07
CA ALA A 48 4.87 27.83 -16.23
C ALA A 48 4.10 27.81 -14.92
N LEU A 49 4.81 27.64 -13.81
CA LEU A 49 4.31 27.76 -12.45
C LEU A 49 5.24 28.68 -11.67
N ASP A 50 4.70 29.60 -10.87
CA ASP A 50 5.51 30.23 -9.85
C ASP A 50 5.60 29.35 -8.59
N LEU A 51 6.48 29.70 -7.68
CA LEU A 51 6.72 28.90 -6.48
C LEU A 51 5.48 28.88 -5.57
N GLU A 52 4.73 29.96 -5.53
CA GLU A 52 3.51 30.06 -4.74
C GLU A 52 2.38 29.19 -5.32
N GLU A 53 2.21 29.18 -6.64
CA GLU A 53 1.26 28.30 -7.33
C GLU A 53 1.64 26.82 -7.11
N ALA A 54 2.92 26.48 -7.21
CA ALA A 54 3.42 25.14 -6.94
C ALA A 54 3.10 24.73 -5.50
N TRP A 55 3.29 25.60 -4.54
CA TRP A 55 2.97 25.35 -3.13
C TRP A 55 1.46 25.13 -2.93
N ARG A 56 0.62 25.93 -3.57
CA ARG A 56 -0.85 25.78 -3.50
C ARG A 56 -1.35 24.51 -4.16
N ALA A 57 -0.63 23.97 -5.14
CA ALA A 57 -0.97 22.71 -5.79
C ALA A 57 -0.81 21.49 -4.87
N LEU A 58 0.00 21.62 -3.80
CA LEU A 58 0.11 20.57 -2.78
C LEU A 58 -1.16 20.58 -1.92
N ASP A 59 -1.60 19.38 -1.55
CA ASP A 59 -2.67 19.23 -0.56
C ASP A 59 -2.05 18.99 0.82
N PRO A 60 -2.04 20.01 1.72
CA PRO A 60 -1.42 19.86 3.03
C PRO A 60 -2.07 18.77 3.87
N SER A 61 -3.38 18.60 3.78
CA SER A 61 -4.10 17.55 4.52
C SER A 61 -3.62 16.16 4.12
N THR A 62 -3.43 15.91 2.84
CA THR A 62 -2.90 14.63 2.35
C THR A 62 -1.47 14.39 2.83
N LEU A 63 -0.61 15.42 2.80
CA LEU A 63 0.77 15.31 3.26
C LEU A 63 0.85 15.00 4.76
N VAL A 64 0.06 15.69 5.57
CA VAL A 64 -0.01 15.45 7.02
C VAL A 64 -0.54 14.05 7.31
N PHE A 65 -1.57 13.63 6.62
CA PHE A 65 -2.14 12.29 6.75
C PHE A 65 -1.10 11.22 6.39
N LEU A 66 -0.42 11.35 5.25
CA LEU A 66 0.62 10.41 4.83
C LEU A 66 1.76 10.32 5.86
N PHE A 67 2.21 11.45 6.36
CA PHE A 67 3.24 11.47 7.41
C PHE A 67 2.80 10.68 8.64
N GLY A 68 1.59 10.93 9.13
CA GLY A 68 1.06 10.23 10.29
C GLY A 68 0.93 8.73 10.09
N VAL A 69 0.43 8.30 8.94
CA VAL A 69 0.30 6.87 8.59
C VAL A 69 1.67 6.22 8.41
N MET A 70 2.64 6.92 7.83
CA MET A 70 4.01 6.41 7.70
C MET A 70 4.69 6.20 9.05
N VAL A 71 4.48 7.11 10.01
CA VAL A 71 4.97 6.94 11.39
C VAL A 71 4.34 5.72 12.04
N LEU A 72 3.01 5.55 11.90
CA LEU A 72 2.30 4.38 12.43
C LEU A 72 2.83 3.09 11.81
N ASN A 73 3.01 3.04 10.48
CA ASN A 73 3.55 1.89 9.78
C ASN A 73 4.98 1.55 10.24
N ALA A 74 5.83 2.56 10.38
CA ALA A 74 7.19 2.36 10.86
C ALA A 74 7.21 1.81 12.28
N HIS A 75 6.37 2.33 13.16
CA HIS A 75 6.24 1.87 14.54
C HIS A 75 5.78 0.41 14.60
N LEU A 76 4.71 0.06 13.90
CA LEU A 76 4.18 -1.30 13.86
C LEU A 76 5.16 -2.27 13.20
N GLY A 77 5.84 -1.86 12.15
CA GLY A 77 6.89 -2.65 11.50
C GLY A 77 8.04 -2.97 12.44
N TYR A 78 8.52 -1.98 13.16
CA TYR A 78 9.58 -2.17 14.17
C TYR A 78 9.11 -3.06 15.33
N ALA A 79 7.86 -2.92 15.74
CA ALA A 79 7.28 -3.73 16.82
C ALA A 79 7.10 -5.21 16.45
N GLY A 80 7.20 -5.57 15.18
CA GLY A 80 7.05 -6.94 14.67
C GLY A 80 5.62 -7.31 14.29
N PHE A 81 4.74 -6.33 14.12
CA PHE A 81 3.32 -6.54 13.82
C PHE A 81 3.11 -7.38 12.55
N PHE A 82 3.82 -7.06 11.47
CA PHE A 82 3.59 -7.75 10.18
C PHE A 82 4.06 -9.20 10.23
N GLY A 83 5.17 -9.48 10.89
CA GLY A 83 5.61 -10.85 11.14
C GLY A 83 4.64 -11.64 12.02
N TRP A 84 4.09 -11.00 13.04
CA TRP A 84 3.09 -11.59 13.92
C TRP A 84 1.79 -11.95 13.19
N VAL A 85 1.29 -11.05 12.34
CA VAL A 85 0.11 -11.31 11.50
C VAL A 85 0.40 -12.41 10.49
N ALA A 86 1.52 -12.36 9.82
CA ALA A 86 1.92 -13.38 8.85
C ALA A 86 2.01 -14.76 9.49
N GLU A 87 2.62 -14.88 10.65
CA GLU A 87 2.68 -16.14 11.40
C GLU A 87 1.29 -16.67 11.73
N GLY A 88 0.39 -15.80 12.17
CA GLY A 88 -0.99 -16.17 12.47
C GLY A 88 -1.73 -16.69 11.24
N LEU A 89 -1.54 -16.06 10.08
CA LEU A 89 -2.14 -16.51 8.82
C LEU A 89 -1.58 -17.87 8.39
N TRP A 90 -0.27 -18.07 8.49
CA TRP A 90 0.37 -19.33 8.07
C TRP A 90 -0.02 -20.51 8.93
N LYS A 91 -0.18 -20.31 10.22
CA LYS A 91 -0.69 -21.36 11.12
C LYS A 91 -2.11 -21.79 10.79
N ARG A 92 -2.90 -20.90 10.20
CA ARG A 92 -4.30 -21.17 9.82
C ARG A 92 -4.44 -21.67 8.39
N ALA A 93 -3.48 -21.41 7.52
CA ALA A 93 -3.49 -21.83 6.12
C ALA A 93 -3.00 -23.28 6.01
N ARG A 94 -3.89 -24.23 6.21
CA ARG A 94 -3.55 -25.67 6.26
C ARG A 94 -3.63 -26.39 4.92
N THR A 95 -4.19 -25.73 3.90
CA THR A 95 -4.31 -26.27 2.54
C THR A 95 -3.89 -25.20 1.54
N PRO A 96 -3.49 -25.59 0.29
CA PRO A 96 -3.20 -24.61 -0.76
C PRO A 96 -4.35 -23.63 -1.01
N PHE A 97 -5.58 -24.10 -1.03
CA PHE A 97 -6.74 -23.23 -1.24
C PHE A 97 -6.93 -22.24 -0.07
N ALA A 98 -6.83 -22.72 1.16
CA ALA A 98 -6.90 -21.85 2.34
C ALA A 98 -5.78 -20.80 2.34
N LEU A 99 -4.58 -21.15 1.90
CA LEU A 99 -3.47 -20.22 1.77
C LEU A 99 -3.79 -19.13 0.73
N LEU A 100 -4.33 -19.51 -0.43
CA LEU A 100 -4.72 -18.58 -1.46
C LEU A 100 -5.78 -17.57 -0.95
N VAL A 101 -6.83 -18.06 -0.31
CA VAL A 101 -7.91 -17.24 0.25
C VAL A 101 -7.40 -16.33 1.36
N LEU A 102 -6.65 -16.88 2.31
CA LEU A 102 -6.15 -16.10 3.45
C LEU A 102 -5.13 -15.05 3.03
N LEU A 103 -4.27 -15.35 2.06
CA LEU A 103 -3.35 -14.34 1.51
C LEU A 103 -4.09 -13.21 0.80
N SER A 104 -5.09 -13.55 -0.01
CA SER A 104 -5.88 -12.55 -0.73
C SER A 104 -6.67 -11.67 0.24
N LEU A 105 -7.41 -12.26 1.16
CA LEU A 105 -8.22 -11.51 2.14
C LEU A 105 -7.34 -10.80 3.16
N GLY A 106 -6.33 -11.47 3.69
CA GLY A 106 -5.44 -10.90 4.70
C GLY A 106 -4.63 -9.72 4.17
N SER A 107 -4.04 -9.85 2.99
CA SER A 107 -3.30 -8.75 2.35
C SER A 107 -4.23 -7.61 1.96
N GLY A 108 -5.45 -7.93 1.52
CA GLY A 108 -6.47 -6.93 1.23
C GLY A 108 -6.87 -6.13 2.47
N LEU A 109 -7.15 -6.79 3.58
CA LEU A 109 -7.50 -6.12 4.84
C LEU A 109 -6.35 -5.28 5.39
N LEU A 110 -5.13 -5.82 5.37
CA LEU A 110 -3.95 -5.06 5.80
C LEU A 110 -3.73 -3.83 4.92
N SER A 111 -3.90 -3.97 3.63
CA SER A 111 -3.75 -2.86 2.69
C SER A 111 -4.86 -1.82 2.82
N ALA A 112 -6.03 -2.21 3.30
CA ALA A 112 -7.11 -1.26 3.62
C ALA A 112 -6.75 -0.34 4.79
N LEU A 113 -5.95 -0.84 5.74
CA LEU A 113 -5.57 -0.13 6.95
C LEU A 113 -4.20 0.56 6.84
N PHE A 114 -3.33 0.05 5.97
CA PHE A 114 -1.95 0.52 5.80
C PHE A 114 -1.67 0.83 4.34
N LEU A 115 -0.54 1.50 4.08
CA LEU A 115 -0.15 1.83 2.70
C LEU A 115 0.18 0.57 1.91
N ASN A 116 -0.37 0.47 0.70
CA ASN A 116 -0.23 -0.71 -0.15
C ASN A 116 1.22 -1.03 -0.53
N ASP A 117 2.03 -0.01 -0.82
CA ASP A 117 3.44 -0.19 -1.17
C ASP A 117 4.23 -0.83 -0.02
N THR A 118 3.96 -0.38 1.21
CA THR A 118 4.57 -0.94 2.41
C THR A 118 4.19 -2.41 2.59
N MET A 119 2.91 -2.74 2.39
CA MET A 119 2.42 -4.11 2.51
C MET A 119 3.06 -5.03 1.47
N ALA A 120 3.11 -4.61 0.21
CA ALA A 120 3.74 -5.38 -0.85
C ALA A 120 5.22 -5.63 -0.55
N LEU A 121 5.94 -4.59 -0.16
CA LEU A 121 7.38 -4.67 0.12
C LEU A 121 7.69 -5.60 1.31
N LEU A 122 6.92 -5.51 2.38
CA LEU A 122 7.16 -6.30 3.59
C LEU A 122 6.70 -7.75 3.46
N LEU A 123 5.57 -8.00 2.81
CA LEU A 123 4.98 -9.32 2.76
C LEU A 123 5.53 -10.19 1.63
N THR A 124 6.03 -9.61 0.54
CA THR A 124 6.53 -10.38 -0.62
C THR A 124 7.64 -11.37 -0.23
N PRO A 125 8.71 -10.99 0.48
CA PRO A 125 9.74 -11.94 0.87
C PRO A 125 9.20 -13.04 1.78
N LEU A 126 8.26 -12.71 2.66
CA LEU A 126 7.66 -13.65 3.58
C LEU A 126 6.83 -14.70 2.84
N VAL A 127 5.98 -14.28 1.90
CA VAL A 127 5.17 -15.19 1.08
C VAL A 127 6.03 -16.08 0.20
N LEU A 128 7.08 -15.52 -0.41
CA LEU A 128 8.01 -16.28 -1.22
C LEU A 128 8.69 -17.39 -0.41
N ARG A 129 9.16 -17.05 0.77
CA ARG A 129 9.81 -18.00 1.68
C ARG A 129 8.85 -19.09 2.15
N LEU A 130 7.62 -18.71 2.47
CA LEU A 130 6.56 -19.63 2.87
C LEU A 130 6.24 -20.63 1.75
N ALA A 131 5.94 -20.14 0.55
CA ALA A 131 5.59 -20.99 -0.58
C ALA A 131 6.71 -21.97 -0.92
N ARG A 132 7.95 -21.52 -0.94
CA ARG A 132 9.12 -22.37 -1.17
C ARG A 132 9.29 -23.41 -0.07
N GLY A 133 9.13 -23.00 1.19
CA GLY A 133 9.24 -23.92 2.33
C GLY A 133 8.15 -24.98 2.37
N LEU A 134 6.98 -24.71 1.78
CA LEU A 134 5.88 -25.65 1.66
C LEU A 134 5.92 -26.47 0.36
N GLY A 135 6.91 -26.26 -0.50
CA GLY A 135 7.01 -26.96 -1.78
C GLY A 135 5.96 -26.54 -2.80
N LEU A 136 5.42 -25.33 -2.68
CA LEU A 136 4.40 -24.81 -3.57
C LEU A 136 5.01 -23.92 -4.65
N ASN A 137 4.34 -23.84 -5.82
CA ASN A 137 4.65 -22.82 -6.81
C ASN A 137 4.35 -21.44 -6.23
N PRO A 138 5.34 -20.55 -6.07
CA PRO A 138 5.13 -19.26 -5.42
C PRO A 138 4.30 -18.28 -6.24
N VAL A 139 4.22 -18.46 -7.56
CA VAL A 139 3.63 -17.47 -8.47
C VAL A 139 2.18 -17.14 -8.12
N PRO A 140 1.23 -18.11 -7.99
CA PRO A 140 -0.15 -17.75 -7.67
C PRO A 140 -0.30 -17.05 -6.33
N TYR A 141 0.52 -17.40 -5.33
CA TYR A 141 0.45 -16.79 -4.01
C TYR A 141 1.03 -15.37 -4.00
N LEU A 142 2.08 -15.12 -4.76
CA LEU A 142 2.60 -13.76 -4.97
C LEU A 142 1.60 -12.90 -5.74
N LEU A 143 0.93 -13.46 -6.75
CA LEU A 143 -0.14 -12.75 -7.47
C LEU A 143 -1.33 -12.46 -6.55
N ALA A 144 -1.69 -13.39 -5.68
CA ALA A 144 -2.74 -13.18 -4.68
C ALA A 144 -2.38 -12.05 -3.71
N LEU A 145 -1.14 -12.00 -3.27
CA LEU A 145 -0.64 -10.92 -2.43
C LEU A 145 -0.71 -9.57 -3.15
N MET A 146 -0.14 -9.48 -4.34
CA MET A 146 -0.07 -8.21 -5.09
C MET A 146 -1.44 -7.69 -5.47
N ALA A 147 -2.29 -8.56 -6.00
CA ALA A 147 -3.66 -8.20 -6.36
C ALA A 147 -4.51 -7.88 -5.12
N GLY A 148 -4.32 -8.63 -4.03
CA GLY A 148 -4.98 -8.39 -2.75
C GLY A 148 -4.62 -7.02 -2.17
N VAL A 149 -3.34 -6.67 -2.18
CA VAL A 149 -2.85 -5.37 -1.72
C VAL A 149 -3.47 -4.24 -2.53
N ASN A 150 -3.47 -4.34 -3.85
CA ASN A 150 -4.03 -3.30 -4.71
C ASN A 150 -5.56 -3.19 -4.56
N THR A 151 -6.27 -4.30 -4.60
CA THR A 151 -7.74 -4.31 -4.51
C THR A 151 -8.20 -3.91 -3.11
N GLY A 152 -7.56 -4.43 -2.07
CA GLY A 152 -7.90 -4.12 -0.68
C GLY A 152 -7.68 -2.66 -0.33
N SER A 153 -6.71 -2.00 -0.94
CA SER A 153 -6.45 -0.57 -0.74
C SER A 153 -7.63 0.33 -1.14
N LEU A 154 -8.55 -0.18 -1.96
CA LEU A 154 -9.77 0.54 -2.32
C LEU A 154 -10.82 0.57 -1.21
N MET A 155 -10.69 -0.25 -0.18
CA MET A 155 -11.69 -0.32 0.90
C MET A 155 -11.77 0.94 1.73
N THR A 156 -10.64 1.62 1.92
CA THR A 156 -10.54 2.83 2.74
C THR A 156 -9.61 3.85 2.11
N PRO A 157 -9.77 5.14 2.44
CA PRO A 157 -8.84 6.19 2.00
C PRO A 157 -7.40 5.98 2.50
N THR A 158 -7.21 5.21 3.58
CA THR A 158 -5.89 4.95 4.16
C THR A 158 -5.04 4.00 3.35
N GLY A 159 -5.64 3.25 2.41
CA GLY A 159 -4.95 2.23 1.63
C GLY A 159 -3.92 2.77 0.65
N ASN A 160 -4.16 3.93 0.05
CA ASN A 160 -3.20 4.62 -0.81
C ASN A 160 -3.57 6.11 -0.96
N PRO A 161 -2.61 6.96 -1.40
CA PRO A 161 -2.85 8.40 -1.55
C PRO A 161 -3.93 8.75 -2.57
N GLN A 162 -4.04 7.99 -3.66
CA GLN A 162 -5.06 8.23 -4.68
C GLN A 162 -6.47 8.07 -4.12
N ASN A 163 -6.68 7.13 -3.21
CA ASN A 163 -7.98 6.91 -2.58
C ASN A 163 -8.42 8.09 -1.73
N ILE A 164 -7.50 8.78 -1.08
CA ILE A 164 -7.81 9.97 -0.28
C ILE A 164 -8.42 11.04 -1.19
N LEU A 165 -7.81 11.27 -2.34
CA LEU A 165 -8.30 12.23 -3.33
C LEU A 165 -9.65 11.80 -3.90
N VAL A 166 -9.78 10.56 -4.35
CA VAL A 166 -11.01 10.03 -4.93
C VAL A 166 -12.16 10.06 -3.93
N ALA A 167 -11.92 9.63 -2.69
CA ALA A 167 -12.95 9.63 -1.65
C ALA A 167 -13.41 11.05 -1.31
N SER A 168 -12.49 12.01 -1.24
CA SER A 168 -12.84 13.42 -0.97
C SER A 168 -13.64 14.07 -2.08
N LEU A 169 -13.41 13.65 -3.33
CA LEU A 169 -14.10 14.22 -4.50
C LEU A 169 -15.44 13.54 -4.81
N SER A 170 -15.53 12.23 -4.63
CA SER A 170 -16.69 11.45 -5.09
C SER A 170 -17.67 11.08 -3.97
N GLY A 171 -17.25 11.02 -2.72
CA GLY A 171 -18.06 10.54 -1.60
C GLY A 171 -18.52 9.09 -1.71
N MET A 172 -17.94 8.30 -2.64
CA MET A 172 -18.35 6.93 -2.90
C MET A 172 -17.73 5.96 -1.89
N ALA A 173 -18.55 5.02 -1.41
CA ALA A 173 -18.09 3.87 -0.65
C ALA A 173 -17.53 2.81 -1.62
N LEU A 174 -16.21 2.64 -1.60
CA LEU A 174 -15.52 1.66 -2.48
C LEU A 174 -15.45 0.26 -1.86
N PHE A 175 -15.91 0.10 -0.63
CA PHE A 175 -15.82 -1.16 0.10
C PHE A 175 -16.47 -2.35 -0.62
N PRO A 176 -17.73 -2.26 -1.10
CA PRO A 176 -18.36 -3.37 -1.81
C PRO A 176 -17.63 -3.75 -3.10
N VAL A 177 -17.11 -2.75 -3.82
CA VAL A 177 -16.35 -2.96 -5.06
C VAL A 177 -15.05 -3.69 -4.78
N ALA A 178 -14.33 -3.28 -3.75
CA ALA A 178 -13.08 -3.92 -3.34
C ALA A 178 -13.31 -5.37 -2.88
N PHE A 179 -14.35 -5.62 -2.10
CA PHE A 179 -14.68 -6.96 -1.64
C PHE A 179 -15.03 -7.89 -2.81
N LEU A 180 -15.82 -7.42 -3.77
CA LEU A 180 -16.11 -8.16 -4.99
C LEU A 180 -14.83 -8.43 -5.79
N GLY A 181 -13.95 -7.45 -5.90
CA GLY A 181 -12.66 -7.58 -6.56
C GLY A 181 -11.79 -8.66 -5.93
N LEU A 182 -11.73 -8.73 -4.60
CA LEU A 182 -11.02 -9.79 -3.87
C LEU A 182 -11.59 -11.18 -4.18
N ALA A 183 -12.91 -11.32 -4.19
CA ALA A 183 -13.57 -12.57 -4.51
C ALA A 183 -13.30 -13.01 -5.95
N LEU A 184 -13.37 -12.09 -6.90
CA LEU A 184 -13.10 -12.36 -8.31
C LEU A 184 -11.63 -12.75 -8.54
N GLN A 185 -10.68 -12.12 -7.88
CA GLN A 185 -9.27 -12.48 -8.03
C GLN A 185 -8.95 -13.85 -7.45
N VAL A 186 -9.55 -14.23 -6.32
CA VAL A 186 -9.41 -15.59 -5.78
C VAL A 186 -9.96 -16.60 -6.78
N GLY A 187 -11.14 -16.36 -7.33
CA GLY A 187 -11.74 -17.21 -8.35
C GLY A 187 -10.88 -17.34 -9.60
N LEU A 188 -10.35 -16.23 -10.09
CA LEU A 188 -9.51 -16.22 -11.29
C LEU A 188 -8.20 -16.97 -11.06
N LEU A 189 -7.52 -16.74 -9.94
CA LEU A 189 -6.28 -17.44 -9.61
C LEU A 189 -6.51 -18.94 -9.42
N ALA A 190 -7.62 -19.34 -8.80
CA ALA A 190 -7.99 -20.74 -8.65
C ALA A 190 -8.27 -21.41 -10.00
N LEU A 191 -8.80 -20.68 -10.97
CA LEU A 191 -8.98 -21.18 -12.34
C LEU A 191 -7.67 -21.30 -13.10
N LEU A 192 -6.80 -20.27 -13.02
CA LEU A 192 -5.53 -20.24 -13.74
C LEU A 192 -4.48 -21.20 -13.17
N TYR A 193 -4.54 -21.44 -11.87
CA TYR A 193 -3.60 -22.29 -11.14
C TYR A 193 -4.37 -23.40 -10.42
N PRO A 194 -4.70 -24.51 -11.11
CA PRO A 194 -5.52 -25.58 -10.53
C PRO A 194 -4.98 -26.18 -9.25
N GLU A 195 -3.66 -26.18 -9.06
CA GLU A 195 -3.00 -26.65 -7.85
C GLU A 195 -3.41 -25.87 -6.61
N THR A 196 -3.83 -24.62 -6.73
CA THR A 196 -4.29 -23.78 -5.61
C THR A 196 -5.65 -24.21 -5.07
N ARG A 197 -6.41 -25.00 -5.84
CA ARG A 197 -7.72 -25.52 -5.41
C ARG A 197 -7.59 -26.74 -4.49
N SER A 198 -6.39 -27.24 -4.30
CA SER A 198 -6.15 -28.44 -3.50
C SER A 198 -6.55 -28.21 -2.03
N LEU A 199 -7.24 -29.19 -1.47
CA LEU A 199 -7.60 -29.28 -0.06
C LEU A 199 -6.69 -30.26 0.70
N ARG A 200 -5.57 -30.66 0.11
CA ARG A 200 -4.60 -31.52 0.78
C ARG A 200 -3.94 -30.78 1.93
N PRO A 201 -3.77 -31.44 3.10
CA PRO A 201 -3.04 -30.81 4.19
C PRO A 201 -1.63 -30.43 3.78
N LEU A 202 -1.24 -29.20 4.10
CA LEU A 202 0.13 -28.73 3.92
C LEU A 202 1.01 -29.23 5.05
N PRO A 203 2.32 -29.41 4.80
CA PRO A 203 3.29 -29.66 5.86
C PRO A 203 3.35 -28.46 6.81
N PRO A 204 3.96 -28.62 8.02
CA PRO A 204 4.13 -27.50 8.92
C PRO A 204 4.87 -26.34 8.23
N PRO A 205 4.42 -25.09 8.40
CA PRO A 205 5.08 -23.95 7.77
C PRO A 205 6.48 -23.73 8.37
N PRO A 206 7.42 -23.20 7.56
CA PRO A 206 8.73 -22.84 8.09
C PRO A 206 8.60 -21.76 9.16
N PRO A 207 9.45 -21.79 10.21
CA PRO A 207 9.40 -20.79 11.26
C PRO A 207 9.76 -19.41 10.69
N LEU A 208 8.98 -18.40 11.06
CA LEU A 208 9.28 -17.01 10.75
C LEU A 208 10.26 -16.44 11.78
N ARG A 209 11.29 -15.80 11.27
CA ARG A 209 12.25 -15.06 12.09
C ARG A 209 11.88 -13.58 12.08
N TYR A 210 11.31 -13.10 13.17
CA TYR A 210 11.04 -11.69 13.39
C TYR A 210 11.20 -11.35 14.86
N ARG A 211 11.50 -10.08 15.12
CA ARG A 211 11.57 -9.59 16.50
C ARG A 211 10.23 -8.99 16.88
N LEU A 212 9.64 -9.51 17.95
CA LEU A 212 8.44 -8.97 18.53
C LEU A 212 8.81 -8.12 19.76
N HIS A 213 8.31 -6.89 19.77
CA HIS A 213 8.41 -5.99 20.93
C HIS A 213 7.01 -5.82 21.52
N PRO A 214 6.60 -6.62 22.52
CA PRO A 214 5.21 -6.67 22.98
C PRO A 214 4.67 -5.33 23.46
N GLY A 215 5.47 -4.56 24.17
CA GLY A 215 5.07 -3.24 24.65
C GLY A 215 4.81 -2.24 23.54
N LEU A 216 5.69 -2.19 22.55
CA LEU A 216 5.55 -1.33 21.39
C LEU A 216 4.40 -1.79 20.48
N LEU A 217 4.22 -3.11 20.33
CA LEU A 217 3.09 -3.67 19.59
C LEU A 217 1.76 -3.28 20.21
N ARG A 218 1.63 -3.41 21.51
CA ARG A 218 0.42 -3.03 22.25
C ARG A 218 0.11 -1.54 22.07
N LYS A 219 1.12 -0.69 22.25
CA LYS A 219 1.00 0.77 22.05
C LYS A 219 0.56 1.09 20.62
N GLY A 220 1.22 0.51 19.63
CA GLY A 220 0.90 0.71 18.22
C GLY A 220 -0.51 0.25 17.86
N LEU A 221 -0.94 -0.90 18.34
CA LEU A 221 -2.28 -1.43 18.11
C LEU A 221 -3.36 -0.57 18.77
N LEU A 222 -3.12 -0.06 19.98
CA LEU A 222 -4.05 0.84 20.66
C LEU A 222 -4.19 2.15 19.90
N VAL A 223 -3.09 2.74 19.45
CA VAL A 223 -3.11 3.98 18.67
C VAL A 223 -3.78 3.76 17.31
N ALA A 224 -3.48 2.67 16.61
CA ALA A 224 -4.12 2.33 15.35
C ALA A 224 -5.62 2.12 15.49
N SER A 225 -6.04 1.41 16.55
CA SER A 225 -7.46 1.17 16.84
C SER A 225 -8.19 2.47 17.17
N GLY A 226 -7.57 3.34 17.96
CA GLY A 226 -8.11 4.67 18.27
C GLY A 226 -8.24 5.54 17.03
N LEU A 227 -7.26 5.48 16.13
CA LEU A 227 -7.30 6.21 14.86
C LEU A 227 -8.44 5.74 13.97
N LEU A 228 -8.60 4.43 13.82
CA LEU A 228 -9.71 3.85 13.04
C LEU A 228 -11.07 4.25 13.64
N LEU A 229 -11.21 4.18 14.95
CA LEU A 229 -12.42 4.60 15.64
C LEU A 229 -12.71 6.08 15.39
N ALA A 230 -11.70 6.92 15.45
CA ALA A 230 -11.84 8.36 15.17
C ALA A 230 -12.31 8.60 13.72
N PHE A 231 -11.78 7.86 12.75
CA PHE A 231 -12.24 7.95 11.36
C PHE A 231 -13.70 7.51 11.20
N LEU A 232 -14.10 6.43 11.86
CA LEU A 232 -15.48 5.96 11.83
C LEU A 232 -16.45 6.94 12.48
N LEU A 233 -16.00 7.70 13.47
CA LEU A 233 -16.79 8.75 14.12
C LEU A 233 -16.82 10.07 13.35
N GLY A 234 -16.13 10.16 12.22
CA GLY A 234 -16.13 11.33 11.35
C GLY A 234 -15.08 12.39 11.69
N TYR A 235 -14.10 12.09 12.53
CA TYR A 235 -13.00 13.02 12.80
C TYR A 235 -12.14 13.21 11.55
N PRO A 236 -11.54 14.40 11.35
CA PRO A 236 -10.67 14.66 10.21
C PRO A 236 -9.46 13.72 10.19
N MET A 237 -9.20 13.11 9.03
CA MET A 237 -8.16 12.10 8.91
C MET A 237 -6.76 12.64 9.14
N ALA A 238 -6.46 13.84 8.61
CA ALA A 238 -5.15 14.44 8.73
C ALA A 238 -4.78 14.75 10.20
N GLN A 239 -5.71 15.36 10.93
CA GLN A 239 -5.51 15.68 12.35
C GLN A 239 -5.40 14.40 13.20
N GLY A 240 -6.25 13.40 12.93
CA GLY A 240 -6.19 12.12 13.60
C GLY A 240 -4.85 11.42 13.40
N ALA A 241 -4.38 11.38 12.17
CA ALA A 241 -3.09 10.76 11.83
C ALA A 241 -1.91 11.51 12.48
N LEU A 242 -1.96 12.83 12.54
CA LEU A 242 -0.93 13.64 13.18
C LEU A 242 -0.87 13.38 14.69
N VAL A 243 -2.01 13.31 15.37
CA VAL A 243 -2.10 12.98 16.78
C VAL A 243 -1.54 11.57 17.04
N ALA A 244 -1.92 10.61 16.21
CA ALA A 244 -1.41 9.24 16.29
C ALA A 244 0.12 9.20 16.17
N ALA A 245 0.68 9.92 15.20
CA ALA A 245 2.13 10.03 15.04
C ALA A 245 2.80 10.62 16.30
N GLY A 246 2.23 11.69 16.85
CA GLY A 246 2.74 12.31 18.08
C GLY A 246 2.73 11.38 19.27
N LEU A 247 1.70 10.55 19.41
CA LEU A 247 1.61 9.56 20.49
C LEU A 247 2.65 8.44 20.36
N LEU A 248 3.12 8.15 19.14
CA LEU A 248 4.07 7.08 18.87
C LEU A 248 5.53 7.53 18.89
N LEU A 249 5.79 8.81 18.76
CA LEU A 249 7.13 9.39 18.85
C LEU A 249 7.50 9.73 20.29
#